data_cd218837b9a77c28d8d5f045f09ae773
#
_entry.id   cd218837b9a77c28d8d5f045f09ae773
#
_cell.length_a   1.000
_cell.length_b   1.000
_cell.length_c   1.000
_cell.angle_alpha   90.00
_cell.angle_beta   90.00
_cell.angle_gamma   90.00
#
_symmetry.space_group_name_H-M   'P 1'
#
loop_
_entity.id
_entity.type
_entity.pdbx_description
1 polymer ?
#
loop_
_entity_poly.entity_id
_entity_poly.type
_entity_poly.pdbx_seq_one_letter_code
_entity_poly.pdbx_strand_id
1 'polypeptide(L)'
;LGVCNKITIPGISKIPVLGAVFTNMYPFEFVIVVIAFIAWFVMYKTRFGLHLRACGENPHAVDAAGMQVGRIRLIAVMVSGALSGLGGICFAYSISANFSPSIYVGYGYLAIAAYIFGNWKILPTLGACLLFGLARSGGYKLVQVLGMPSSYQDLVMILPYALTLFLLIFFSKKNRAPRALGEIYDKGAR
;
A
#
# COMPACT_ATOMS: atom_id res chain seq x y z
N LEU A 1 5.02 16.43 -20.44
CA LEU A 1 5.59 15.20 -19.87
C LEU A 1 4.99 14.04 -20.63
N GLY A 2 5.81 13.27 -21.39
CA GLY A 2 5.34 12.20 -22.23
C GLY A 2 4.60 11.14 -21.44
N VAL A 3 3.39 10.86 -21.88
CA VAL A 3 2.59 9.73 -21.35
C VAL A 3 3.38 8.47 -21.70
N CYS A 4 3.79 7.69 -20.68
CA CYS A 4 4.44 6.41 -20.94
C CYS A 4 3.52 5.54 -21.80
N ASN A 5 4.04 5.00 -22.92
CA ASN A 5 3.28 4.10 -23.77
C ASN A 5 2.77 2.91 -22.97
N LYS A 6 1.48 2.62 -23.13
CA LYS A 6 0.86 1.43 -22.51
C LYS A 6 1.47 0.18 -23.13
N ILE A 7 1.93 -0.73 -22.32
CA ILE A 7 2.51 -2.00 -22.74
C ILE A 7 1.47 -3.10 -22.55
N THR A 8 1.21 -3.86 -23.61
CA THR A 8 0.40 -5.08 -23.56
C THR A 8 1.34 -6.27 -23.54
N ILE A 9 1.26 -7.12 -22.53
CA ILE A 9 2.09 -8.34 -22.45
C ILE A 9 1.38 -9.43 -23.26
N PRO A 10 1.91 -9.83 -24.46
CA PRO A 10 1.32 -10.86 -25.29
C PRO A 10 1.55 -12.22 -24.62
N GLY A 11 0.55 -12.83 -24.07
CA GLY A 11 0.61 -14.15 -23.41
C GLY A 11 -0.33 -14.25 -22.24
N ILE A 12 -0.34 -13.29 -21.34
CA ILE A 12 -1.23 -13.26 -20.16
C ILE A 12 -2.59 -12.62 -20.52
N SER A 13 -2.64 -11.81 -21.58
CA SER A 13 -3.87 -11.15 -22.08
C SER A 13 -4.94 -12.13 -22.62
N LYS A 14 -4.60 -13.42 -22.80
CA LYS A 14 -5.53 -14.46 -23.29
C LYS A 14 -6.41 -15.06 -22.19
N ILE A 15 -6.19 -14.76 -20.92
CA ILE A 15 -6.97 -15.28 -19.80
C ILE A 15 -8.13 -14.30 -19.53
N PRO A 16 -9.42 -14.73 -19.57
CA PRO A 16 -10.58 -13.82 -19.63
C PRO A 16 -10.77 -12.89 -18.42
N VAL A 17 -10.18 -13.23 -17.26
CA VAL A 17 -10.25 -12.38 -16.04
C VAL A 17 -8.95 -11.64 -15.81
N LEU A 18 -7.79 -12.30 -15.95
CA LEU A 18 -6.47 -11.70 -15.76
C LEU A 18 -6.06 -10.85 -16.96
N GLY A 19 -6.50 -11.20 -18.17
CA GLY A 19 -6.20 -10.45 -19.38
C GLY A 19 -6.69 -9.01 -19.33
N ALA A 20 -7.87 -8.75 -18.75
CA ALA A 20 -8.40 -7.40 -18.59
C ALA A 20 -7.54 -6.50 -17.66
N VAL A 21 -6.83 -7.10 -16.71
CA VAL A 21 -5.93 -6.39 -15.77
C VAL A 21 -4.59 -6.09 -16.45
N PHE A 22 -4.10 -7.00 -17.30
CA PHE A 22 -2.78 -6.90 -17.95
C PHE A 22 -2.80 -6.28 -19.36
N THR A 23 -3.98 -5.90 -19.86
CA THR A 23 -4.11 -5.12 -21.09
C THR A 23 -4.03 -3.63 -20.78
N ASN A 24 -3.16 -2.91 -21.49
CA ASN A 24 -2.94 -1.46 -21.32
C ASN A 24 -2.34 -1.03 -19.97
N MET A 25 -1.51 -1.87 -19.34
CA MET A 25 -0.79 -1.48 -18.11
C MET A 25 0.32 -0.46 -18.38
N TYR A 26 0.52 0.44 -17.42
CA TYR A 26 1.71 1.26 -17.40
C TYR A 26 2.90 0.45 -16.86
N PRO A 27 4.12 0.65 -17.37
CA PRO A 27 5.32 -0.05 -16.89
C PRO A 27 5.53 0.04 -15.38
N PHE A 28 5.11 1.16 -14.79
CA PHE A 28 5.22 1.42 -13.34
C PHE A 28 4.35 0.48 -12.50
N GLU A 29 3.20 0.03 -13.01
CA GLU A 29 2.34 -0.91 -12.28
C GLU A 29 3.04 -2.26 -12.08
N PHE A 30 3.76 -2.72 -13.10
CA PHE A 30 4.58 -3.93 -12.99
C PHE A 30 5.73 -3.76 -11.98
N VAL A 31 6.39 -2.61 -11.98
CA VAL A 31 7.46 -2.28 -11.01
C VAL A 31 6.93 -2.34 -9.58
N ILE A 32 5.72 -1.82 -9.31
CA ILE A 32 5.09 -1.87 -7.98
C ILE A 32 4.90 -3.33 -7.51
N VAL A 33 4.41 -4.20 -8.39
CA VAL A 33 4.19 -5.62 -8.06
C VAL A 33 5.51 -6.31 -7.72
N VAL A 34 6.57 -6.04 -8.50
CA VAL A 34 7.91 -6.57 -8.24
C VAL A 34 8.45 -6.07 -6.90
N ILE A 35 8.31 -4.76 -6.61
CA ILE A 35 8.72 -4.17 -5.34
C ILE A 35 7.96 -4.79 -4.17
N ALA A 36 6.64 -4.99 -4.31
CA ALA A 36 5.83 -5.63 -3.28
C ALA A 36 6.29 -7.07 -3.00
N PHE A 37 6.66 -7.82 -4.04
CA PHE A 37 7.22 -9.17 -3.89
C PHE A 37 8.59 -9.15 -3.20
N ILE A 38 9.48 -8.24 -3.60
CA ILE A 38 10.80 -8.05 -2.96
C ILE A 38 10.61 -7.68 -1.48
N ALA A 39 9.72 -6.72 -1.17
CA ALA A 39 9.43 -6.32 0.20
C ALA A 39 8.89 -7.50 1.03
N TRP A 40 7.98 -8.30 0.47
CA TRP A 40 7.50 -9.50 1.12
C TRP A 40 8.64 -10.50 1.38
N PHE A 41 9.48 -10.76 0.38
CA PHE A 41 10.62 -11.66 0.52
C PHE A 41 11.60 -11.19 1.59
N VAL A 42 11.99 -9.90 1.56
CA VAL A 42 12.90 -9.30 2.54
C VAL A 42 12.33 -9.39 3.95
N MET A 43 11.05 -9.05 4.13
CA MET A 43 10.40 -9.04 5.45
C MET A 43 10.21 -10.43 6.05
N TYR A 44 9.94 -11.46 5.23
CA TYR A 44 9.59 -12.78 5.76
C TYR A 44 10.68 -13.83 5.58
N LYS A 45 11.61 -13.65 4.65
CA LYS A 45 12.62 -14.65 4.31
C LYS A 45 14.05 -14.25 4.68
N THR A 46 14.30 -12.99 5.08
CA THR A 46 15.65 -12.55 5.44
C THR A 46 15.83 -12.32 6.95
N ARG A 47 17.08 -12.36 7.39
CA ARG A 47 17.47 -12.04 8.77
C ARG A 47 17.13 -10.58 9.13
N PHE A 48 17.28 -9.66 8.18
CA PHE A 48 16.93 -8.25 8.38
C PHE A 48 15.43 -8.08 8.70
N GLY A 49 14.56 -8.73 7.96
CA GLY A 49 13.12 -8.68 8.21
C GLY A 49 12.72 -9.31 9.55
N LEU A 50 13.45 -10.36 9.99
CA LEU A 50 13.25 -10.93 11.33
C LEU A 50 13.60 -9.91 12.43
N HIS A 51 14.78 -9.27 12.33
CA HIS A 51 15.21 -8.27 13.30
C HIS A 51 14.29 -7.04 13.32
N LEU A 52 13.84 -6.61 12.15
CA LEU A 52 12.92 -5.48 12.03
C LEU A 52 11.57 -5.75 12.72
N ARG A 53 11.00 -6.95 12.53
CA ARG A 53 9.77 -7.36 13.23
C ARG A 53 9.97 -7.53 14.72
N ALA A 54 11.11 -8.08 15.15
CA ALA A 54 11.47 -8.19 16.54
C ALA A 54 11.62 -6.81 17.22
N CYS A 55 12.20 -5.81 16.53
CA CYS A 55 12.25 -4.42 17.00
C CYS A 55 10.87 -3.78 17.14
N GLY A 56 9.87 -4.24 16.38
CA GLY A 56 8.49 -3.77 16.50
C GLY A 56 7.74 -4.38 17.68
N GLU A 57 8.12 -5.59 18.11
CA GLU A 57 7.48 -6.27 19.25
C GLU A 57 8.16 -5.94 20.57
N ASN A 58 9.50 -6.05 20.64
CA ASN A 58 10.28 -5.77 21.86
C ASN A 58 11.69 -5.28 21.50
N PRO A 59 11.91 -3.96 21.45
CA PRO A 59 13.20 -3.39 21.11
C PRO A 59 14.28 -3.69 22.17
N HIS A 60 13.90 -3.81 23.46
CA HIS A 60 14.84 -4.13 24.54
C HIS A 60 15.40 -5.55 24.42
N ALA A 61 14.58 -6.52 24.00
CA ALA A 61 15.06 -7.87 23.75
C ALA A 61 16.05 -7.94 22.59
N VAL A 62 15.86 -7.12 21.56
CA VAL A 62 16.77 -7.03 20.41
C VAL A 62 18.11 -6.40 20.81
N ASP A 63 18.08 -5.38 21.67
CA ASP A 63 19.31 -4.77 22.21
C ASP A 63 20.06 -5.74 23.13
N ALA A 64 19.35 -6.49 23.98
CA ALA A 64 19.93 -7.53 24.82
C ALA A 64 20.61 -8.66 24.01
N ALA A 65 20.15 -8.91 22.80
CA ALA A 65 20.77 -9.81 21.83
C ALA A 65 22.00 -9.19 21.13
N GLY A 66 22.46 -8.00 21.53
CA GLY A 66 23.63 -7.31 20.99
C GLY A 66 23.40 -6.55 19.69
N MET A 67 22.15 -6.34 19.28
CA MET A 67 21.82 -5.71 18.02
C MET A 67 21.51 -4.22 18.20
N GLN A 68 21.92 -3.40 17.23
CA GLN A 68 21.73 -1.96 17.29
C GLN A 68 20.32 -1.58 16.78
N VAL A 69 19.36 -1.49 17.69
CA VAL A 69 17.95 -1.13 17.41
C VAL A 69 17.84 0.18 16.63
N GLY A 70 18.62 1.22 17.01
CA GLY A 70 18.59 2.52 16.33
C GLY A 70 18.96 2.43 14.86
N ARG A 71 19.98 1.64 14.49
CA ARG A 71 20.36 1.45 13.08
C ARG A 71 19.28 0.72 12.29
N ILE A 72 18.66 -0.31 12.87
CA ILE A 72 17.61 -1.08 12.22
C ILE A 72 16.40 -0.18 11.95
N ARG A 73 15.97 0.61 12.95
CA ARG A 73 14.87 1.57 12.80
C ARG A 73 15.19 2.65 11.76
N LEU A 74 16.43 3.20 11.77
CA LEU A 74 16.83 4.21 10.79
C LEU A 74 16.75 3.69 9.36
N ILE A 75 17.33 2.51 9.09
CA ILE A 75 17.27 1.89 7.76
C ILE A 75 15.81 1.64 7.33
N ALA A 76 14.96 1.18 8.25
CA ALA A 76 13.54 0.95 7.96
C ALA A 76 12.82 2.24 7.56
N VAL A 77 13.07 3.35 8.24
CA VAL A 77 12.49 4.66 7.93
C VAL A 77 12.99 5.18 6.58
N MET A 78 14.29 5.05 6.29
CA MET A 78 14.86 5.44 4.99
C MET A 78 14.23 4.65 3.83
N VAL A 79 14.11 3.33 3.98
CA VAL A 79 13.46 2.47 2.98
C VAL A 79 11.98 2.83 2.82
N SER A 80 11.27 3.08 3.92
CA SER A 80 9.86 3.52 3.89
C SER A 80 9.70 4.84 3.13
N GLY A 81 10.57 5.83 3.39
CA GLY A 81 10.56 7.09 2.65
C GLY A 81 10.82 6.92 1.16
N ALA A 82 11.78 6.07 0.78
CA ALA A 82 12.08 5.76 -0.61
C ALA A 82 10.88 5.09 -1.31
N LEU A 83 10.23 4.12 -0.67
CA LEU A 83 9.04 3.46 -1.20
C LEU A 83 7.86 4.41 -1.32
N SER A 84 7.68 5.32 -0.36
CA SER A 84 6.65 6.36 -0.43
C SER A 84 6.88 7.31 -1.61
N GLY A 85 8.13 7.73 -1.86
CA GLY A 85 8.50 8.53 -3.01
C GLY A 85 8.21 7.81 -4.34
N LEU A 86 8.56 6.53 -4.45
CA LEU A 86 8.24 5.72 -5.62
C LEU A 86 6.72 5.60 -5.82
N GLY A 87 5.95 5.38 -4.76
CA GLY A 87 4.49 5.37 -4.82
C GLY A 87 3.92 6.69 -5.35
N GLY A 88 4.50 7.82 -4.92
CA GLY A 88 4.15 9.15 -5.41
C GLY A 88 4.41 9.32 -6.90
N ILE A 89 5.56 8.91 -7.39
CA ILE A 89 5.91 8.96 -8.81
C ILE A 89 4.95 8.09 -9.62
N CYS A 90 4.70 6.85 -9.19
CA CYS A 90 3.76 5.95 -9.85
C CYS A 90 2.35 6.55 -9.95
N PHE A 91 1.87 7.19 -8.89
CA PHE A 91 0.58 7.87 -8.88
C PHE A 91 0.53 9.04 -9.87
N ALA A 92 1.56 9.89 -9.87
CA ALA A 92 1.65 11.04 -10.77
C ALA A 92 1.64 10.61 -12.24
N TYR A 93 2.34 9.55 -12.60
CA TYR A 93 2.42 9.07 -13.99
C TYR A 93 1.22 8.24 -14.43
N SER A 94 0.60 7.47 -13.53
CA SER A 94 -0.49 6.54 -13.92
C SER A 94 -1.86 7.19 -13.86
N ILE A 95 -2.11 8.09 -12.93
CA ILE A 95 -3.46 8.61 -12.66
C ILE A 95 -3.62 10.07 -13.08
N SER A 96 -2.68 10.93 -12.72
CA SER A 96 -2.85 12.38 -12.92
C SER A 96 -2.29 12.90 -14.22
N ALA A 97 -1.27 12.25 -14.78
CA ALA A 97 -0.47 12.74 -15.91
C ALA A 97 0.14 14.16 -15.70
N ASN A 98 -0.14 14.78 -14.56
CA ASN A 98 0.33 16.11 -14.16
C ASN A 98 0.85 16.05 -12.71
N PHE A 99 1.87 16.84 -12.41
CA PHE A 99 2.37 17.04 -11.07
C PHE A 99 1.71 18.29 -10.45
N SER A 100 0.98 18.10 -9.36
CA SER A 100 0.39 19.19 -8.57
C SER A 100 0.64 18.93 -7.08
N PRO A 101 0.89 19.97 -6.27
CA PRO A 101 1.04 19.81 -4.82
C PRO A 101 -0.17 19.17 -4.13
N SER A 102 -1.36 19.29 -4.71
CA SER A 102 -2.61 18.72 -4.17
C SER A 102 -2.99 17.36 -4.75
N ILE A 103 -2.11 16.71 -5.52
CA ILE A 103 -2.40 15.47 -6.23
C ILE A 103 -2.73 14.28 -5.29
N TYR A 104 -2.22 14.32 -4.06
CA TYR A 104 -2.34 13.23 -3.07
C TYR A 104 -3.46 13.41 -2.05
N VAL A 105 -4.31 14.41 -2.21
CA VAL A 105 -5.38 14.71 -1.23
C VAL A 105 -6.23 13.46 -0.98
N GLY A 106 -6.14 12.96 0.25
CA GLY A 106 -6.90 11.80 0.73
C GLY A 106 -6.29 10.41 0.48
N TYR A 107 -5.43 10.23 -0.53
CA TYR A 107 -4.88 8.89 -0.82
C TYR A 107 -3.92 8.36 0.24
N GLY A 108 -3.18 9.24 0.93
CA GLY A 108 -2.33 8.85 2.05
C GLY A 108 -3.13 8.23 3.20
N TYR A 109 -4.28 8.82 3.52
CA TYR A 109 -5.18 8.28 4.55
C TYR A 109 -5.78 6.93 4.12
N LEU A 110 -6.11 6.77 2.84
CA LEU A 110 -6.60 5.51 2.31
C LEU A 110 -5.52 4.41 2.39
N ALA A 111 -4.26 4.76 2.13
CA ALA A 111 -3.13 3.83 2.28
C ALA A 111 -2.91 3.40 3.73
N ILE A 112 -3.01 4.34 4.69
CA ILE A 112 -2.96 4.03 6.12
C ILE A 112 -4.11 3.11 6.51
N ALA A 113 -5.33 3.39 6.05
CA ALA A 113 -6.49 2.55 6.29
C ALA A 113 -6.29 1.13 5.74
N ALA A 114 -5.77 1.00 4.51
CA ALA A 114 -5.45 -0.30 3.90
C ALA A 114 -4.42 -1.09 4.72
N TYR A 115 -3.41 -0.41 5.26
CA TYR A 115 -2.38 -1.02 6.07
C TYR A 115 -2.90 -1.50 7.43
N ILE A 116 -3.71 -0.68 8.11
CA ILE A 116 -4.37 -1.05 9.37
C ILE A 116 -5.32 -2.23 9.13
N PHE A 117 -6.13 -2.18 8.06
CA PHE A 117 -7.03 -3.26 7.67
C PHE A 117 -6.27 -4.55 7.34
N GLY A 118 -5.11 -4.45 6.71
CA GLY A 118 -4.19 -5.55 6.46
C GLY A 118 -3.54 -6.14 7.72
N ASN A 119 -3.92 -5.65 8.92
CA ASN A 119 -3.39 -6.12 10.21
C ASN A 119 -1.85 -6.09 10.26
N TRP A 120 -1.26 -5.02 9.75
CA TRP A 120 0.19 -4.77 9.76
C TRP A 120 1.01 -5.85 9.01
N LYS A 121 0.39 -6.59 8.10
CA LYS A 121 1.01 -7.64 7.29
C LYS A 121 0.92 -7.31 5.81
N ILE A 122 1.99 -7.58 5.06
CA ILE A 122 2.10 -7.22 3.63
C ILE A 122 1.00 -7.89 2.79
N LEU A 123 0.80 -9.19 2.94
CA LEU A 123 -0.13 -9.95 2.09
C LEU A 123 -1.60 -9.50 2.27
N PRO A 124 -2.14 -9.39 3.49
CA PRO A 124 -3.48 -8.85 3.68
C PRO A 124 -3.62 -7.39 3.27
N THR A 125 -2.56 -6.57 3.42
CA THR A 125 -2.55 -5.17 2.96
C THR A 125 -2.67 -5.10 1.44
N LEU A 126 -1.97 -5.98 0.70
CA LEU A 126 -2.15 -6.09 -0.77
C LEU A 126 -3.60 -6.45 -1.12
N GLY A 127 -4.21 -7.39 -0.39
CA GLY A 127 -5.63 -7.72 -0.55
C GLY A 127 -6.55 -6.53 -0.29
N ALA A 128 -6.30 -5.75 0.75
CA ALA A 128 -7.04 -4.52 1.05
C ALA A 128 -6.89 -3.47 -0.07
N CYS A 129 -5.68 -3.26 -0.59
CA CYS A 129 -5.43 -2.35 -1.70
C CYS A 129 -6.18 -2.78 -2.97
N LEU A 130 -6.17 -4.08 -3.29
CA LEU A 130 -6.94 -4.63 -4.41
C LEU A 130 -8.45 -4.40 -4.23
N LEU A 131 -8.97 -4.66 -3.03
CA LEU A 131 -10.38 -4.46 -2.72
C LEU A 131 -10.80 -3.00 -2.87
N PHE A 132 -10.00 -2.05 -2.36
CA PHE A 132 -10.28 -0.62 -2.52
C PHE A 132 -10.16 -0.16 -3.98
N GLY A 133 -9.17 -0.68 -4.72
CA GLY A 133 -9.02 -0.41 -6.15
C GLY A 133 -10.20 -0.92 -6.97
N LEU A 134 -10.67 -2.15 -6.68
CA LEU A 134 -11.85 -2.72 -7.32
C LEU A 134 -13.14 -1.96 -6.98
N ALA A 135 -13.33 -1.59 -5.72
CA ALA A 135 -14.48 -0.81 -5.28
C ALA A 135 -14.54 0.53 -6.02
N ARG A 136 -13.41 1.23 -6.13
CA ARG A 136 -13.31 2.48 -6.86
C ARG A 136 -13.55 2.32 -8.35
N SER A 137 -12.83 1.41 -9.00
CA SER A 137 -12.95 1.16 -10.44
C SER A 137 -14.33 0.65 -10.82
N GLY A 138 -14.90 -0.24 -10.02
CA GLY A 138 -16.27 -0.75 -10.18
C GLY A 138 -17.30 0.36 -10.04
N GLY A 139 -17.15 1.24 -9.05
CA GLY A 139 -18.03 2.39 -8.87
C GLY A 139 -18.03 3.33 -10.07
N TYR A 140 -16.85 3.68 -10.61
CA TYR A 140 -16.78 4.50 -11.84
C TYR A 140 -17.46 3.85 -13.03
N LYS A 141 -17.23 2.56 -13.27
CA LYS A 141 -17.88 1.81 -14.35
C LYS A 141 -19.41 1.78 -14.17
N LEU A 142 -19.88 1.62 -12.95
CA LEU A 142 -21.29 1.54 -12.62
C LEU A 142 -22.00 2.88 -12.94
N VAL A 143 -21.41 4.01 -12.56
CA VAL A 143 -21.94 5.35 -12.93
C VAL A 143 -21.96 5.54 -14.44
N GLN A 144 -20.92 5.10 -15.14
CA GLN A 144 -20.82 5.20 -16.59
C GLN A 144 -21.87 4.33 -17.31
N VAL A 145 -22.09 3.09 -16.88
CA VAL A 145 -23.09 2.17 -17.46
C VAL A 145 -24.50 2.63 -17.21
N LEU A 146 -24.78 3.21 -16.03
CA LEU A 146 -26.09 3.75 -15.66
C LEU A 146 -26.38 5.11 -16.32
N GLY A 147 -25.42 5.70 -17.07
CA GLY A 147 -25.61 6.99 -17.75
C GLY A 147 -25.86 8.16 -16.80
N MET A 148 -25.41 8.05 -15.53
CA MET A 148 -25.62 9.10 -14.54
C MET A 148 -24.75 10.33 -14.82
N PRO A 149 -25.23 11.56 -14.46
CA PRO A 149 -24.42 12.78 -14.58
C PRO A 149 -23.08 12.67 -13.88
N SER A 150 -22.08 13.40 -14.37
CA SER A 150 -20.70 13.43 -13.83
C SER A 150 -20.63 13.79 -12.34
N SER A 151 -21.61 14.51 -11.80
CA SER A 151 -21.70 14.82 -10.37
C SER A 151 -21.75 13.59 -9.46
N TYR A 152 -22.26 12.47 -9.96
CA TYR A 152 -22.26 11.21 -9.20
C TYR A 152 -20.89 10.51 -9.17
N GLN A 153 -19.95 10.90 -10.03
CA GLN A 153 -18.57 10.40 -9.98
C GLN A 153 -17.85 10.81 -8.68
N ASP A 154 -18.17 11.99 -8.15
CA ASP A 154 -17.63 12.47 -6.88
C ASP A 154 -18.14 11.63 -5.70
N LEU A 155 -19.38 11.14 -5.76
CA LEU A 155 -19.92 10.22 -4.76
C LEU A 155 -19.19 8.86 -4.77
N VAL A 156 -18.75 8.41 -5.94
CA VAL A 156 -17.95 7.18 -6.05
C VAL A 156 -16.59 7.33 -5.36
N MET A 157 -16.02 8.53 -5.29
CA MET A 157 -14.79 8.78 -4.55
C MET A 157 -14.96 8.56 -3.03
N ILE A 158 -16.18 8.69 -2.50
CA ILE A 158 -16.49 8.44 -1.08
C ILE A 158 -16.57 6.94 -0.78
N LEU A 159 -16.89 6.13 -1.78
CA LEU A 159 -17.14 4.68 -1.61
C LEU A 159 -15.97 3.91 -0.96
N PRO A 160 -14.69 4.09 -1.31
CA PRO A 160 -13.58 3.44 -0.62
C PRO A 160 -13.49 3.83 0.85
N TYR A 161 -13.78 5.10 1.20
CA TYR A 161 -13.75 5.58 2.58
C TYR A 161 -14.91 5.02 3.40
N ALA A 162 -16.11 4.99 2.85
CA ALA A 162 -17.27 4.35 3.47
C ALA A 162 -17.01 2.85 3.70
N LEU A 163 -16.40 2.18 2.72
CA LEU A 163 -16.01 0.77 2.82
C LEU A 163 -14.97 0.56 3.93
N THR A 164 -13.98 1.46 4.08
CA THR A 164 -12.99 1.37 5.17
C THR A 164 -13.64 1.50 6.54
N LEU A 165 -14.57 2.43 6.72
CA LEU A 165 -15.30 2.60 7.97
C LEU A 165 -16.12 1.35 8.30
N PHE A 166 -16.84 0.82 7.32
CA PHE A 166 -17.62 -0.40 7.48
C PHE A 166 -16.74 -1.59 7.89
N LEU A 167 -15.64 -1.80 7.18
CA LEU A 167 -14.70 -2.87 7.47
C LEU A 167 -14.02 -2.71 8.84
N LEU A 168 -13.68 -1.49 9.25
CA LEU A 168 -13.11 -1.23 10.57
C LEU A 168 -14.10 -1.60 11.70
N ILE A 169 -15.38 -1.31 11.56
CA ILE A 169 -16.40 -1.67 12.57
C ILE A 169 -16.43 -3.20 12.77
N PHE A 170 -16.38 -3.98 11.68
CA PHE A 170 -16.51 -5.43 11.77
C PHE A 170 -15.19 -6.15 12.13
N PHE A 171 -14.05 -5.64 11.64
CA PHE A 171 -12.75 -6.32 11.77
C PHE A 171 -11.81 -5.71 12.82
N SER A 172 -12.17 -4.62 13.48
CA SER A 172 -11.37 -3.94 14.51
C SER A 172 -10.93 -4.86 15.65
N LYS A 173 -11.76 -5.82 16.06
CA LYS A 173 -11.47 -6.73 17.18
C LYS A 173 -10.26 -7.66 16.94
N LYS A 174 -9.81 -7.87 15.70
CA LYS A 174 -8.68 -8.73 15.35
C LYS A 174 -7.40 -7.95 15.03
N ASN A 175 -7.45 -6.62 15.09
CA ASN A 175 -6.29 -5.81 14.73
C ASN A 175 -5.26 -5.80 15.88
N ARG A 176 -4.07 -6.30 15.61
CA ARG A 176 -2.94 -6.34 16.56
C ARG A 176 -1.80 -5.51 15.99
N ALA A 177 -1.71 -4.26 16.44
CA ALA A 177 -0.54 -3.43 16.18
C ALA A 177 0.70 -4.01 16.87
N PRO A 178 1.90 -3.79 16.33
CA PRO A 178 3.15 -4.11 17.02
C PRO A 178 3.20 -3.42 18.39
N ARG A 179 3.66 -4.12 19.42
CA ARG A 179 3.59 -3.62 20.81
C ARG A 179 4.39 -2.34 21.03
N ALA A 180 5.56 -2.23 20.40
CA ALA A 180 6.44 -1.05 20.51
C ALA A 180 6.10 0.06 19.49
N LEU A 181 4.84 0.07 18.94
CA LEU A 181 4.41 1.09 18.02
C LEU A 181 4.26 2.43 18.75
N GLY A 182 5.00 3.44 18.28
CA GLY A 182 5.00 4.80 18.90
C GLY A 182 5.85 4.93 20.16
N GLU A 183 6.47 3.85 20.65
CA GLU A 183 7.36 3.91 21.79
C GLU A 183 8.75 4.42 21.40
N ILE A 184 9.23 5.41 22.17
CA ILE A 184 10.59 5.90 22.06
C ILE A 184 11.50 4.87 22.71
N TYR A 185 12.45 4.36 21.91
CA TYR A 185 13.46 3.46 22.44
C TYR A 185 14.57 4.26 23.13
N ASP A 186 14.71 4.11 24.45
CA ASP A 186 15.82 4.62 25.25
C ASP A 186 16.69 3.46 25.70
N LYS A 187 17.98 3.51 25.33
CA LYS A 187 18.97 2.49 25.70
C LYS A 187 19.29 2.50 27.18
N GLY A 188 19.09 3.62 27.86
CA GLY A 188 19.38 3.81 29.30
C GLY A 188 18.24 3.42 30.23
N ALA A 189 17.00 3.34 29.73
CA ALA A 189 15.84 2.96 30.50
C ALA A 189 15.79 1.42 30.67
N ARG A 190 16.33 0.94 31.77
CA ARG A 190 16.20 -0.44 32.24
C ARG A 190 15.17 -0.50 33.35
#